data_eb4d15391d572f64dd90bada3e0d2b67
#
_entry.id   eb4d15391d572f64dd90bada3e0d2b67
#
_cell.length_a   1.000
_cell.length_b   1.000
_cell.length_c   1.000
_cell.angle_alpha   90.00
_cell.angle_beta   90.00
_cell.angle_gamma   90.00
#
_symmetry.space_group_name_H-M   'P 1'
#
loop_
_entity.id
_entity.type
_entity.pdbx_description
1 polymer ?
#
loop_
_entity_poly.entity_id
_entity_poly.type
_entity_poly.pdbx_seq_one_letter_code
_entity_poly.pdbx_strand_id
1 'polypeptide(L)'
;MIDEEYKENVEYIRSTIMPKLQKIQRDLAESLPGVSLTVRLDGETGSMSAYAAVFDDTCKVTDCCTANFFYVDNKEEIDDEYNKLAEFLKKYTA
;
A
#
# COMPACT_ATOMS: atom_id res chain seq x y z
N MET A 1 0.59 -19.48 13.72
CA MET A 1 -0.82 -19.12 13.98
C MET A 1 -0.87 -17.72 14.60
N ILE A 2 -1.81 -16.89 14.14
CA ILE A 2 -1.94 -15.51 14.63
C ILE A 2 -2.82 -15.53 15.90
N ASP A 3 -2.37 -14.83 16.95
CA ASP A 3 -3.13 -14.69 18.18
C ASP A 3 -4.45 -13.95 17.97
N GLU A 4 -5.45 -14.26 18.79
CA GLU A 4 -6.78 -13.65 18.72
C GLU A 4 -6.71 -12.11 18.72
N GLU A 5 -5.81 -11.53 19.52
CA GLU A 5 -5.68 -10.07 19.63
C GLU A 5 -5.27 -9.40 18.32
N TYR A 6 -4.66 -10.14 17.39
CA TYR A 6 -4.23 -9.59 16.11
C TYR A 6 -5.19 -9.87 14.94
N LYS A 7 -6.21 -10.71 15.18
CA LYS A 7 -7.17 -11.04 14.11
C LYS A 7 -7.91 -9.83 13.58
N GLU A 8 -8.24 -8.89 14.45
CA GLU A 8 -8.89 -7.64 14.03
C GLU A 8 -7.99 -6.81 13.11
N ASN A 9 -6.69 -6.80 13.40
CA ASN A 9 -5.73 -6.07 12.57
C ASN A 9 -5.58 -6.70 11.19
N VAL A 10 -5.50 -8.03 11.15
CA VAL A 10 -5.45 -8.77 9.88
C VAL A 10 -6.70 -8.48 9.05
N GLU A 11 -7.87 -8.52 9.70
CA GLU A 11 -9.13 -8.25 9.02
C GLU A 11 -9.21 -6.80 8.55
N TYR A 12 -8.74 -5.85 9.34
CA TYR A 12 -8.71 -4.45 8.97
C TYR A 12 -7.84 -4.21 7.73
N ILE A 13 -6.65 -4.83 7.69
CA ILE A 13 -5.74 -4.72 6.53
C ILE A 13 -6.43 -5.27 5.29
N ARG A 14 -7.04 -6.44 5.38
CA ARG A 14 -7.68 -7.09 4.25
C ARG A 14 -8.93 -6.39 3.77
N SER A 15 -9.80 -5.98 4.69
CA SER A 15 -11.13 -5.46 4.34
C SER A 15 -11.15 -3.97 4.07
N THR A 16 -10.20 -3.22 4.61
CA THR A 16 -10.18 -1.76 4.52
C THR A 16 -9.00 -1.24 3.70
N ILE A 17 -7.79 -1.68 4.02
CA ILE A 17 -6.58 -1.16 3.36
C ILE A 17 -6.41 -1.73 1.97
N MET A 18 -6.51 -3.05 1.82
CA MET A 18 -6.31 -3.70 0.52
C MET A 18 -7.24 -3.18 -0.59
N PRO A 19 -8.56 -3.05 -0.36
CA PRO A 19 -9.44 -2.51 -1.41
C PRO A 19 -9.09 -1.09 -1.83
N LYS A 20 -8.66 -0.25 -0.89
CA LYS A 20 -8.21 1.12 -1.19
C LYS A 20 -6.98 1.12 -2.09
N LEU A 21 -6.01 0.25 -1.79
CA LEU A 21 -4.80 0.12 -2.60
C LEU A 21 -5.09 -0.45 -3.97
N GLN A 22 -5.99 -1.42 -4.07
CA GLN A 22 -6.39 -2.00 -5.35
C GLN A 22 -7.09 -0.96 -6.23
N LYS A 23 -7.89 -0.08 -5.64
CA LYS A 23 -8.52 1.00 -6.38
C LYS A 23 -7.47 1.95 -6.95
N ILE A 24 -6.47 2.31 -6.15
CA ILE A 24 -5.35 3.16 -6.59
C ILE A 24 -4.60 2.48 -7.74
N GLN A 25 -4.30 1.19 -7.63
CA GLN A 25 -3.64 0.42 -8.69
C GLN A 25 -4.42 0.51 -10.00
N ARG A 26 -5.72 0.36 -9.93
CA ARG A 26 -6.60 0.42 -11.08
C ARG A 26 -6.60 1.79 -11.73
N ASP A 27 -6.71 2.84 -10.91
CA ASP A 27 -6.70 4.22 -11.38
C ASP A 27 -5.36 4.57 -12.05
N LEU A 28 -4.24 4.11 -11.49
CA LEU A 28 -2.92 4.30 -12.08
C LEU A 28 -2.77 3.57 -13.41
N ALA A 29 -3.29 2.36 -13.50
CA ALA A 29 -3.24 1.58 -14.74
C ALA A 29 -4.04 2.25 -15.86
N GLU A 30 -5.15 2.90 -15.53
CA GLU A 30 -5.98 3.60 -16.50
C GLU A 30 -5.37 4.93 -16.97
N SER A 31 -4.76 5.68 -16.05
CA SER A 31 -4.24 7.02 -16.37
C SER A 31 -2.80 7.01 -16.87
N LEU A 32 -2.04 5.96 -16.60
CA LEU A 32 -0.64 5.79 -17.01
C LEU A 32 0.25 7.01 -16.71
N PRO A 33 0.30 7.49 -15.47
CA PRO A 33 1.03 8.73 -15.14
C PRO A 33 2.53 8.53 -14.94
N GLY A 34 3.08 7.35 -15.22
CA GLY A 34 4.48 7.02 -14.95
C GLY A 34 4.74 6.65 -13.49
N VAL A 35 3.69 6.25 -12.78
CA VAL A 35 3.76 5.80 -11.39
C VAL A 35 3.21 4.39 -11.32
N SER A 36 3.90 3.50 -10.61
CA SER A 36 3.43 2.14 -10.38
C SER A 36 3.15 1.92 -8.90
N LEU A 37 2.23 1.03 -8.60
CA LEU A 37 1.96 0.59 -7.23
C LEU A 37 1.91 -0.93 -7.21
N THR A 38 2.80 -1.55 -6.46
CA THR A 38 2.84 -3.00 -6.27
C THR A 38 2.38 -3.31 -4.85
N VAL A 39 1.43 -4.22 -4.71
CA VAL A 39 0.91 -4.64 -3.42
C VAL A 39 1.19 -6.13 -3.24
N ARG A 40 1.75 -6.49 -2.08
CA ARG A 40 2.08 -7.87 -1.75
C ARG A 40 1.41 -8.25 -0.43
N LEU A 41 0.65 -9.33 -0.46
CA LEU A 41 -0.01 -9.89 0.72
C LEU A 41 0.71 -11.17 1.14
N ASP A 42 1.12 -11.23 2.40
CA ASP A 42 1.67 -12.45 2.97
C ASP A 42 0.52 -13.35 3.37
N GLY A 43 0.40 -14.50 2.72
CA GLY A 43 -0.69 -15.44 2.97
C GLY A 43 -0.61 -16.14 4.32
N GLU A 44 0.54 -16.18 4.96
CA GLU A 44 0.73 -16.84 6.26
C GLU A 44 0.34 -15.92 7.42
N THR A 45 0.83 -14.69 7.39
CA THR A 45 0.62 -13.74 8.50
C THR A 45 -0.50 -12.76 8.28
N GLY A 46 -0.91 -12.55 7.02
CA GLY A 46 -1.89 -11.51 6.69
C GLY A 46 -1.29 -10.12 6.65
N SER A 47 0.03 -9.98 6.83
CA SER A 47 0.71 -8.70 6.66
C SER A 47 0.79 -8.34 5.19
N MET A 48 0.87 -7.05 4.90
CA MET A 48 0.85 -6.54 3.53
C MET A 48 1.90 -5.45 3.36
N SER A 49 2.48 -5.36 2.18
CA SER A 49 3.36 -4.24 1.84
C SER A 49 2.92 -3.64 0.51
N ALA A 50 3.16 -2.34 0.36
CA ALA A 50 2.88 -1.62 -0.87
C ALA A 50 4.12 -0.81 -1.26
N TYR A 51 4.49 -0.88 -2.52
CA TYR A 51 5.65 -0.16 -3.06
C TYR A 51 5.21 0.69 -4.24
N ALA A 52 5.41 2.00 -4.11
CA ALA A 52 5.13 2.95 -5.18
C ALA A 52 6.45 3.42 -5.78
N ALA A 53 6.52 3.47 -7.11
CA ALA A 53 7.69 3.94 -7.83
C ALA A 53 7.29 4.91 -8.93
N VAL A 54 8.07 5.97 -9.08
CA VAL A 54 7.89 6.97 -10.13
C VAL A 54 9.01 6.77 -11.15
N PHE A 55 8.64 6.70 -12.41
CA PHE A 55 9.59 6.46 -13.52
C PHE A 55 9.73 7.69 -14.41
N ASP A 56 10.95 7.92 -14.90
CA ASP A 56 11.19 8.93 -15.92
C ASP A 56 10.98 8.36 -17.34
N ASP A 57 11.24 9.17 -18.36
CA ASP A 57 11.06 8.78 -19.76
C ASP A 57 11.97 7.61 -20.18
N THR A 58 13.03 7.35 -19.42
CA THR A 58 13.97 6.26 -19.70
C THR A 58 13.69 5.01 -18.87
N CYS A 59 12.53 4.99 -18.19
CA CYS A 59 12.11 3.89 -17.30
C CYS A 59 13.00 3.70 -16.06
N LYS A 60 13.68 4.77 -15.64
CA LYS A 60 14.43 4.77 -14.38
C LYS A 60 13.54 5.25 -13.25
N VAL A 61 13.69 4.62 -12.07
CA VAL A 61 12.97 5.06 -10.87
C VAL A 61 13.60 6.35 -10.36
N THR A 62 12.81 7.42 -10.28
CA THR A 62 13.26 8.72 -9.81
C THR A 62 12.84 9.01 -8.37
N ASP A 63 11.81 8.33 -7.89
CA ASP A 63 11.35 8.44 -6.52
C ASP A 63 10.57 7.18 -6.15
N CYS A 64 10.50 6.87 -4.88
CA CYS A 64 9.74 5.70 -4.43
C CYS A 64 9.29 5.88 -2.98
N CYS A 65 8.28 5.08 -2.60
CA CYS A 65 7.76 5.05 -1.24
C CYS A 65 7.28 3.63 -0.93
N THR A 66 7.65 3.13 0.24
CA THR A 66 7.21 1.82 0.71
C THR A 66 6.33 2.00 1.95
N ALA A 67 5.21 1.30 1.99
CA ALA A 67 4.34 1.23 3.16
C ALA A 67 4.25 -0.23 3.60
N ASN A 68 4.38 -0.48 4.89
CA ASN A 68 4.31 -1.81 5.46
C ASN A 68 3.17 -1.87 6.47
N PHE A 69 2.29 -2.85 6.29
CA PHE A 69 1.11 -3.05 7.12
C PHE A 69 1.27 -4.37 7.87
N PHE A 70 1.74 -4.29 9.12
CA PHE A 70 2.01 -5.47 9.91
C PHE A 70 0.81 -5.80 10.81
N TYR A 71 0.49 -7.07 10.94
CA TYR A 71 -0.62 -7.51 11.76
C TYR A 71 -0.42 -7.19 13.26
N VAL A 72 0.82 -6.99 13.68
CA VAL A 72 1.15 -6.63 15.08
C VAL A 72 1.02 -5.14 15.37
N ASP A 73 0.83 -4.31 14.34
CA ASP A 73 0.63 -2.88 14.50
C ASP A 73 -0.81 -2.60 14.93
N ASN A 74 -1.04 -1.44 15.55
CA ASN A 74 -2.41 -1.03 15.84
C ASN A 74 -3.00 -0.29 14.63
N LYS A 75 -4.31 -0.02 14.68
CA LYS A 75 -5.02 0.64 13.57
C LYS A 75 -4.43 2.00 13.22
N GLU A 76 -4.02 2.77 14.23
CA GLU A 76 -3.43 4.09 14.01
C GLU A 76 -2.14 3.99 13.21
N GLU A 77 -1.27 3.05 13.56
CA GLU A 77 -0.02 2.81 12.84
C GLU A 77 -0.28 2.34 11.41
N ILE A 78 -1.26 1.47 11.22
CA ILE A 78 -1.66 1.00 9.89
C ILE A 78 -2.17 2.16 9.04
N ASP A 79 -3.03 3.01 9.61
CA ASP A 79 -3.57 4.18 8.92
C ASP A 79 -2.48 5.19 8.58
N ASP A 80 -1.51 5.39 9.48
CA ASP A 80 -0.38 6.30 9.25
C ASP A 80 0.46 5.82 8.05
N GLU A 81 0.70 4.52 7.93
CA GLU A 81 1.41 3.96 6.79
C GLU A 81 0.64 4.16 5.49
N TYR A 82 -0.67 3.96 5.52
CA TYR A 82 -1.52 4.22 4.36
C TYR A 82 -1.47 5.70 3.96
N ASN A 83 -1.60 6.60 4.93
CA ASN A 83 -1.59 8.04 4.68
C ASN A 83 -0.26 8.51 4.11
N LYS A 84 0.86 7.96 4.58
CA LYS A 84 2.18 8.24 4.04
C LYS A 84 2.26 7.91 2.55
N LEU A 85 1.76 6.74 2.18
CA LEU A 85 1.73 6.30 0.79
C LEU A 85 0.79 7.17 -0.05
N ALA A 86 -0.40 7.47 0.47
CA ALA A 86 -1.39 8.30 -0.22
C ALA A 86 -0.85 9.71 -0.48
N GLU A 87 -0.17 10.31 0.49
CA GLU A 87 0.45 11.63 0.33
C GLU A 87 1.55 11.62 -0.73
N PHE A 88 2.37 10.56 -0.74
CA PHE A 88 3.38 10.38 -1.77
C PHE A 88 2.75 10.33 -3.17
N LEU A 89 1.71 9.52 -3.32
CA LEU A 89 1.05 9.34 -4.62
C LEU A 89 0.37 10.62 -5.11
N LYS A 90 -0.17 11.43 -4.21
CA LYS A 90 -0.81 12.71 -4.57
C LYS A 90 0.15 13.66 -5.28
N LYS A 91 1.42 13.63 -4.95
CA LYS A 91 2.43 14.50 -5.58
C LYS A 91 2.55 14.25 -7.08
N TYR A 92 2.26 13.03 -7.50
CA TYR A 92 2.51 12.58 -8.87
C TYR A 92 1.26 12.28 -9.67
N THR A 93 0.10 12.27 -9.03
CA THR A 93 -1.16 11.88 -9.67
C THR A 93 -2.25 12.96 -9.59
N ALA A 94 -1.95 14.06 -8.95
CA ALA A 94 -2.91 15.16 -8.80
C ALA A 94 -3.11 15.93 -10.10
#